data_6686564485e8ba78fa0ec84ad7ec4e76
#
_entry.id   6686564485e8ba78fa0ec84ad7ec4e76
#
_cell.length_a   1.000
_cell.length_b   1.000
_cell.length_c   1.000
_cell.angle_alpha   90.00
_cell.angle_beta   90.00
_cell.angle_gamma   90.00
#
_symmetry.space_group_name_H-M   'P 1'
#
loop_
_entity.id
_entity.type
_entity.pdbx_description
1 polymer ?
#
loop_
_entity_poly.entity_id
_entity_poly.type
_entity_poly.pdbx_seq_one_letter_code
_entity_poly.pdbx_strand_id
1 'polypeptide(L)'
;MASPDSGATMRISPESAAALSTRLRWLLDRLESLRSRGLHAARLTPPAKDPVSGLAMARYRDLVDRGPGSFLAEMDQAIIELRRQLSAAENMATDYRSVERDNSHAPGLPGDK
;
A
#
# COMPACT_ATOMS: atom_id res chain seq x y z
N MET A 1 6.08 -26.87 11.27
CA MET A 1 5.00 -26.42 11.52
C MET A 1 4.74 -25.27 10.85
N ALA A 2 4.10 -25.34 10.16
CA ALA A 2 3.84 -24.26 9.51
C ALA A 2 3.47 -23.31 10.37
N SER A 3 3.69 -22.35 10.13
CA SER A 3 3.18 -21.39 10.77
C SER A 3 1.79 -21.44 10.57
N PRO A 4 1.26 -22.26 11.12
CA PRO A 4 -0.10 -22.40 11.00
C PRO A 4 -0.79 -21.24 11.39
N ASP A 5 -0.11 -20.57 12.05
CA ASP A 5 -0.69 -19.45 12.54
C ASP A 5 -0.88 -18.50 11.51
N SER A 6 -0.37 -18.63 10.43
CA SER A 6 -0.49 -17.56 9.53
C SER A 6 -1.91 -17.16 9.37
N GLY A 7 -2.79 -18.03 9.17
CA GLY A 7 -4.12 -17.58 9.01
C GLY A 7 -4.83 -17.46 10.30
N ALA A 8 -4.60 -18.40 11.11
CA ALA A 8 -5.36 -18.45 12.32
C ALA A 8 -5.02 -17.34 13.23
N THR A 9 -3.89 -16.77 13.04
CA THR A 9 -3.52 -15.81 13.99
C THR A 9 -3.69 -14.45 13.51
N MET A 10 -4.61 -14.23 12.68
CA MET A 10 -4.89 -12.89 12.28
C MET A 10 -5.47 -12.09 13.38
N ARG A 11 -5.11 -12.42 14.58
CA ARG A 11 -5.58 -11.62 15.65
C ARG A 11 -4.60 -10.57 15.91
N ILE A 12 -4.88 -9.36 15.58
CA ILE A 12 -4.02 -8.28 15.95
C ILE A 12 -4.81 -7.34 16.82
N SER A 13 -4.12 -6.74 17.73
CA SER A 13 -4.77 -5.80 18.63
C SER A 13 -5.15 -4.54 17.88
N PRO A 14 -6.05 -3.75 18.43
CA PRO A 14 -6.37 -2.46 17.81
C PRO A 14 -5.15 -1.59 17.63
N GLU A 15 -4.25 -1.61 18.59
CA GLU A 15 -3.03 -0.82 18.48
C GLU A 15 -2.16 -1.32 17.35
N SER A 16 -2.05 -2.63 17.20
CA SER A 16 -1.25 -3.19 16.12
C SER A 16 -1.88 -2.91 14.77
N ALA A 17 -3.20 -2.96 14.70
CA ALA A 17 -3.90 -2.64 13.46
C ALA A 17 -3.68 -1.18 13.09
N ALA A 18 -3.73 -0.29 14.06
CA ALA A 18 -3.49 1.12 13.80
C ALA A 18 -2.06 1.37 13.37
N ALA A 19 -1.11 0.71 14.01
CA ALA A 19 0.29 0.84 13.64
C ALA A 19 0.53 0.31 12.23
N LEU A 20 -0.12 -0.78 11.87
CA LEU A 20 -0.02 -1.33 10.53
C LEU A 20 -0.59 -0.36 9.51
N SER A 21 -1.73 0.25 9.80
CA SER A 21 -2.32 1.25 8.92
C SER A 21 -1.36 2.40 8.67
N THR A 22 -0.71 2.87 9.71
CA THR A 22 0.23 3.97 9.59
C THR A 22 1.40 3.58 8.69
N ARG A 23 1.93 2.38 8.88
CA ARG A 23 3.04 1.92 8.06
C ARG A 23 2.63 1.72 6.62
N LEU A 24 1.46 1.15 6.39
CA LEU A 24 0.98 0.94 5.03
C LEU A 24 0.74 2.27 4.33
N ARG A 25 0.22 3.25 5.06
CA ARG A 25 0.01 4.57 4.48
C ARG A 25 1.33 5.21 4.10
N TRP A 26 2.33 5.07 4.94
CA TRP A 26 3.67 5.59 4.64
C TRP A 26 4.25 4.91 3.40
N LEU A 27 4.12 3.59 3.31
CA LEU A 27 4.60 2.86 2.14
C LEU A 27 3.86 3.28 0.88
N LEU A 28 2.55 3.46 0.99
CA LEU A 28 1.74 3.88 -0.14
C LEU A 28 2.21 5.23 -0.65
N ASP A 29 2.42 6.18 0.25
CA ASP A 29 2.90 7.51 -0.13
C ASP A 29 4.26 7.41 -0.81
N ARG A 30 5.14 6.54 -0.30
CA ARG A 30 6.45 6.35 -0.91
C ARG A 30 6.33 5.79 -2.32
N LEU A 31 5.48 4.79 -2.50
CA LEU A 31 5.31 4.20 -3.82
C LEU A 31 4.70 5.17 -4.79
N GLU A 32 3.73 5.96 -4.36
CA GLU A 32 3.14 6.95 -5.23
C GLU A 32 4.16 8.01 -5.62
N SER A 33 5.03 8.40 -4.71
CA SER A 33 6.08 9.34 -5.00
C SER A 33 7.09 8.75 -5.99
N LEU A 34 7.47 7.50 -5.81
CA LEU A 34 8.39 6.84 -6.72
C LEU A 34 7.78 6.68 -8.10
N ARG A 35 6.50 6.36 -8.16
CA ARG A 35 5.81 6.25 -9.42
C ARG A 35 5.84 7.58 -10.16
N SER A 36 5.55 8.65 -9.45
CA SER A 36 5.56 9.98 -10.05
C SER A 36 6.94 10.36 -10.56
N ARG A 37 7.98 10.04 -9.80
CA ARG A 37 9.34 10.32 -10.23
C ARG A 37 9.73 9.50 -11.44
N GLY A 38 9.36 8.23 -11.45
CA GLY A 38 9.65 7.38 -12.59
C GLY A 38 8.98 7.88 -13.86
N LEU A 39 7.72 8.27 -13.74
CA LEU A 39 7.00 8.81 -14.88
C LEU A 39 7.62 10.11 -15.37
N HIS A 40 7.98 10.99 -14.45
CA HIS A 40 8.61 12.24 -14.81
C HIS A 40 9.94 11.98 -15.52
N ALA A 41 10.75 11.09 -15.00
CA ALA A 41 12.04 10.78 -15.60
C ALA A 41 11.86 10.20 -17.00
N ALA A 42 10.83 9.38 -17.19
CA ALA A 42 10.59 8.79 -18.50
C ALA A 42 10.18 9.82 -19.54
N ARG A 43 9.71 10.95 -19.11
CA ARG A 43 9.27 12.00 -20.03
C ARG A 43 10.32 13.05 -20.31
N LEU A 44 11.50 12.91 -19.70
CA LEU A 44 12.55 13.87 -19.95
C LEU A 44 13.09 13.73 -21.36
N THR A 45 13.49 14.85 -21.92
CA THR A 45 14.09 14.86 -23.23
C THR A 45 15.58 14.55 -23.10
N PRO A 46 16.15 13.77 -24.01
CA PRO A 46 17.58 13.50 -23.95
C PRO A 46 18.37 14.79 -23.99
N PRO A 47 19.41 14.89 -23.20
CA PRO A 47 20.21 16.13 -23.19
C PRO A 47 20.98 16.34 -24.46
N ALA A 48 21.31 15.28 -25.18
CA ALA A 48 22.04 15.39 -26.43
C ALA A 48 21.17 14.95 -27.59
N LYS A 49 21.37 15.58 -28.73
CA LYS A 49 20.55 15.21 -29.87
C LYS A 49 21.29 14.20 -30.71
N ASP A 50 21.74 13.14 -30.13
CA ASP A 50 22.38 12.09 -30.89
C ASP A 50 21.51 10.85 -30.89
N PRO A 51 21.66 9.97 -31.90
CA PRO A 51 20.81 8.81 -32.01
C PRO A 51 20.94 7.83 -30.84
N VAL A 52 22.13 7.77 -30.25
CA VAL A 52 22.35 6.82 -29.16
C VAL A 52 21.57 7.25 -27.93
N SER A 53 21.63 8.53 -27.59
CA SER A 53 20.86 9.04 -26.46
C SER A 53 19.38 8.90 -26.70
N GLY A 54 18.94 9.14 -27.92
CA GLY A 54 17.53 8.97 -28.27
C GLY A 54 17.06 7.55 -28.10
N LEU A 55 17.87 6.59 -28.55
CA LEU A 55 17.54 5.17 -28.40
C LEU A 55 17.53 4.77 -26.93
N ALA A 56 18.50 5.24 -26.17
CA ALA A 56 18.56 4.92 -24.76
C ALA A 56 17.33 5.44 -24.01
N MET A 57 16.91 6.65 -24.33
CA MET A 57 15.73 7.23 -23.70
C MET A 57 14.47 6.52 -24.15
N ALA A 58 14.38 6.10 -25.39
CA ALA A 58 13.24 5.36 -25.87
C ALA A 58 13.13 4.02 -25.15
N ARG A 59 14.25 3.33 -24.96
CA ARG A 59 14.28 2.09 -24.22
C ARG A 59 13.88 2.30 -22.77
N TYR A 60 14.38 3.35 -22.17
CA TYR A 60 14.05 3.68 -20.80
C TYR A 60 12.55 3.92 -20.67
N ARG A 61 11.96 4.66 -21.59
CA ARG A 61 10.53 4.90 -21.56
C ARG A 61 9.73 3.62 -21.69
N ASP A 62 10.20 2.70 -22.53
CA ASP A 62 9.52 1.43 -22.70
C ASP A 62 9.57 0.62 -21.41
N LEU A 63 10.71 0.60 -20.75
CA LEU A 63 10.84 -0.12 -19.50
C LEU A 63 9.99 0.49 -18.39
N VAL A 64 9.81 1.79 -18.42
CA VAL A 64 9.06 2.47 -17.36
C VAL A 64 7.56 2.45 -17.62
N ASP A 65 7.16 2.65 -18.86
CA ASP A 65 5.78 3.02 -19.17
C ASP A 65 5.03 2.08 -20.07
N ARG A 66 5.65 1.14 -20.72
CA ARG A 66 4.96 0.36 -21.73
C ARG A 66 4.76 -1.08 -21.36
N GLY A 67 3.49 -1.46 -21.36
CA GLY A 67 3.10 -2.86 -21.32
C GLY A 67 3.20 -3.52 -19.97
N PRO A 68 2.76 -4.76 -19.94
CA PRO A 68 2.84 -5.55 -18.70
C PRO A 68 4.31 -5.71 -18.32
N GLY A 69 4.59 -5.67 -17.06
CA GLY A 69 5.95 -5.81 -16.59
C GLY A 69 6.75 -4.54 -16.60
N SER A 70 6.20 -3.44 -17.10
CA SER A 70 6.90 -2.17 -17.02
C SER A 70 6.91 -1.67 -15.59
N PHE A 71 7.80 -0.74 -15.32
CA PHE A 71 7.92 -0.17 -13.98
C PHE A 71 6.59 0.39 -13.49
N LEU A 72 5.92 1.17 -14.33
CA LEU A 72 4.66 1.78 -13.92
C LEU A 72 3.56 0.75 -13.72
N ALA A 73 3.50 -0.27 -14.55
CA ALA A 73 2.51 -1.31 -14.39
C ALA A 73 2.71 -2.07 -13.07
N GLU A 74 3.96 -2.37 -12.74
CA GLU A 74 4.27 -3.06 -11.49
C GLU A 74 3.97 -2.17 -10.30
N MET A 75 4.30 -0.90 -10.40
CA MET A 75 4.01 0.04 -9.33
C MET A 75 2.52 0.20 -9.12
N ASP A 76 1.75 0.24 -10.20
CA ASP A 76 0.29 0.36 -10.08
C ASP A 76 -0.29 -0.85 -9.38
N GLN A 77 0.20 -2.04 -9.68
CA GLN A 77 -0.29 -3.23 -9.00
C GLN A 77 0.08 -3.22 -7.53
N ALA A 78 1.29 -2.81 -7.21
CA ALA A 78 1.72 -2.71 -5.82
C ALA A 78 0.88 -1.70 -5.05
N ILE A 79 0.58 -0.58 -5.68
CA ILE A 79 -0.23 0.46 -5.05
C ILE A 79 -1.65 -0.05 -4.80
N ILE A 80 -2.23 -0.75 -5.76
CA ILE A 80 -3.56 -1.31 -5.59
C ILE A 80 -3.57 -2.29 -4.42
N GLU A 81 -2.56 -3.15 -4.35
CA GLU A 81 -2.50 -4.13 -3.29
C GLU A 81 -2.30 -3.46 -1.92
N LEU A 82 -1.45 -2.45 -1.86
CA LEU A 82 -1.25 -1.73 -0.61
C LEU A 82 -2.51 -1.01 -0.17
N ARG A 83 -3.25 -0.44 -1.10
CA ARG A 83 -4.52 0.19 -0.75
C ARG A 83 -5.51 -0.81 -0.20
N ARG A 84 -5.53 -2.00 -0.76
CA ARG A 84 -6.40 -3.05 -0.26
C ARG A 84 -6.01 -3.44 1.15
N GLN A 85 -4.71 -3.61 1.40
CA GLN A 85 -4.23 -3.96 2.73
C GLN A 85 -4.48 -2.84 3.73
N LEU A 86 -4.32 -1.61 3.29
CA LEU A 86 -4.59 -0.47 4.15
C LEU A 86 -6.06 -0.43 4.56
N SER A 87 -6.96 -0.62 3.60
CA SER A 87 -8.38 -0.65 3.92
C SER A 87 -8.70 -1.77 4.90
N ALA A 88 -8.10 -2.92 4.70
CA ALA A 88 -8.34 -4.05 5.60
C ALA A 88 -7.84 -3.73 7.01
N ALA A 89 -6.67 -3.13 7.11
CA ALA A 89 -6.12 -2.78 8.41
C ALA A 89 -6.95 -1.71 9.11
N GLU A 90 -7.42 -0.73 8.36
CA GLU A 90 -8.26 0.32 8.92
C GLU A 90 -9.60 -0.22 9.38
N ASN A 91 -10.18 -1.10 8.60
CA ASN A 91 -11.45 -1.73 8.98
C ASN A 91 -11.27 -2.58 10.22
N MET A 92 -10.16 -3.28 10.31
CA MET A 92 -9.87 -4.09 11.46
C MET A 92 -9.74 -3.23 12.72
N ALA A 93 -9.03 -2.13 12.63
CA ALA A 93 -8.89 -1.23 13.76
C ALA A 93 -10.24 -0.65 14.17
N THR A 94 -11.07 -0.31 13.20
CA THR A 94 -12.39 0.23 13.48
C THR A 94 -13.26 -0.82 14.13
N ASP A 95 -13.22 -2.04 13.63
CA ASP A 95 -14.01 -3.13 14.17
C ASP A 95 -13.64 -3.41 15.62
N TYR A 96 -12.37 -3.41 15.92
CA TYR A 96 -11.93 -3.61 17.27
C TYR A 96 -12.44 -2.52 18.19
N ARG A 97 -12.39 -1.29 17.76
CA ARG A 97 -12.89 -0.18 18.57
C ARG A 97 -14.39 -0.29 18.79
N SER A 98 -15.09 -0.69 17.75
CA SER A 98 -16.52 -0.83 17.83
C SER A 98 -16.90 -1.94 18.82
N VAL A 99 -16.21 -3.05 18.76
CA VAL A 99 -16.48 -4.15 19.68
C VAL A 99 -16.17 -3.72 21.10
N GLU A 100 -15.09 -3.04 21.32
CA GLU A 100 -14.77 -2.57 22.67
C GLU A 100 -15.83 -1.61 23.19
N ARG A 101 -16.30 -0.74 22.34
CA ARG A 101 -17.33 0.18 22.75
C ARG A 101 -18.63 -0.54 23.08
N ASP A 102 -18.99 -1.49 22.24
CA ASP A 102 -20.19 -2.26 22.49
C ASP A 102 -20.08 -3.03 23.79
N ASN A 103 -18.93 -3.59 24.05
CA ASN A 103 -18.72 -4.31 25.29
C ASN A 103 -18.82 -3.39 26.49
N SER A 104 -18.31 -2.20 26.35
CA SER A 104 -18.38 -1.24 27.45
C SER A 104 -19.80 -0.81 27.74
N HIS A 105 -20.63 -0.84 26.74
CA HIS A 105 -22.01 -0.40 26.90
C HIS A 105 -22.97 -1.56 26.98
N ALA A 106 -22.47 -2.75 27.13
CA ALA A 106 -23.34 -3.92 27.15
C ALA A 106 -24.33 -3.79 28.26
N PRO A 107 -25.55 -4.12 27.99
CA PRO A 107 -26.59 -3.95 28.97
C PRO A 107 -26.36 -4.76 30.24
N GLY A 108 -25.60 -5.76 30.12
CA GLY A 108 -25.39 -6.55 31.29
C GLY A 108 -24.40 -6.00 32.23
N LEU A 109 -23.75 -4.95 31.87
CA LEU A 109 -22.77 -4.40 32.76
C LEU A 109 -23.46 -3.84 33.98
N PRO A 110 -23.07 -4.26 35.11
CA PRO A 110 -23.73 -3.81 36.31
C PRO A 110 -23.70 -2.33 36.47
N GLY A 111 -22.67 -1.77 36.05
CA GLY A 111 -22.57 -0.35 36.25
C GLY A 111 -23.58 0.42 35.47
N ASP A 112 -24.18 -0.20 34.52
CA ASP A 112 -25.13 0.52 33.72
C ASP A 112 -26.47 0.65 34.38
N LYS A 113 -26.65 0.09 35.49
CA LYS A 113 -27.97 0.13 36.09
C LYS A 113 -28.14 1.35 36.93
#